data_c9c020e938b2ccd13b8aed3a984d7d03
#
_entry.id   c9c020e938b2ccd13b8aed3a984d7d03
#
_cell.length_a   1.000
_cell.length_b   1.000
_cell.length_c   1.000
_cell.angle_alpha   90.00
_cell.angle_beta   90.00
_cell.angle_gamma   90.00
#
_symmetry.space_group_name_H-M   'P 1'
#
loop_
_entity.id
_entity.type
_entity.pdbx_description
1 polymer ?
#
loop_
_entity_poly.entity_id
_entity_poly.type
_entity_poly.pdbx_seq_one_letter_code
_entity_poly.pdbx_strand_id
1 'polypeptide(L)'
;MAGMSVLVVGGGGREHALCLGLARSASVGEIHCAPGNAGTSEIATNHAFSDVSDLIHLAFQLQVDFVVAGPEAPLCEGLADQLAKMDIPCFGPVAALARLEGSKLHAKQVMKQN
;
A
#
# COMPACT_ATOMS: atom_id res chain seq x y z
N MET A 1 14.19 3.27 13.13
CA MET A 1 12.96 2.50 13.14
C MET A 1 12.45 2.32 11.71
N ALA A 2 12.09 1.11 11.37
CA ALA A 2 11.56 0.85 10.03
C ALA A 2 10.21 1.53 9.85
N GLY A 3 9.98 2.10 8.67
CA GLY A 3 8.68 2.63 8.34
C GLY A 3 7.70 1.52 8.00
N MET A 4 6.48 1.91 7.66
CA MET A 4 5.44 0.95 7.27
C MET A 4 5.78 0.27 5.96
N SER A 5 5.34 -0.98 5.83
CA SER A 5 5.47 -1.76 4.61
C SER A 5 4.12 -1.76 3.89
N VAL A 6 4.12 -1.47 2.60
CA VAL A 6 2.90 -1.27 1.82
C VAL A 6 2.94 -2.15 0.58
N LEU A 7 1.83 -2.78 0.26
CA LEU A 7 1.65 -3.50 -0.99
C LEU A 7 0.65 -2.74 -1.87
N VAL A 8 1.08 -2.34 -3.06
CA VAL A 8 0.23 -1.66 -4.04
C VAL A 8 -0.17 -2.66 -5.11
N VAL A 9 -1.48 -2.82 -5.34
CA VAL A 9 -2.01 -3.75 -6.33
C VAL A 9 -2.30 -3.00 -7.63
N GLY A 10 -1.64 -3.42 -8.70
CA GLY A 10 -1.82 -2.84 -10.02
C GLY A 10 -0.48 -2.68 -10.74
N GLY A 11 -0.53 -2.33 -12.02
CA GLY A 11 0.67 -2.20 -12.84
C GLY A 11 0.62 -1.05 -13.84
N GLY A 12 -0.29 -0.10 -13.66
CA GLY A 12 -0.42 1.04 -14.55
C GLY A 12 0.32 2.29 -14.07
N GLY A 13 0.13 3.36 -14.83
CA GLY A 13 0.75 4.65 -14.49
C GLY A 13 0.26 5.23 -13.17
N ARG A 14 -0.98 4.94 -12.80
CA ARG A 14 -1.54 5.38 -11.52
C ARG A 14 -0.80 4.76 -10.35
N GLU A 15 -0.48 3.48 -10.46
CA GLU A 15 0.25 2.75 -9.43
C GLU A 15 1.68 3.24 -9.33
N HIS A 16 2.30 3.58 -10.47
CA HIS A 16 3.62 4.18 -10.47
C HIS A 16 3.60 5.54 -9.73
N ALA A 17 2.63 6.39 -10.06
CA ALA A 17 2.49 7.70 -9.40
C ALA A 17 2.23 7.53 -7.89
N LEU A 18 1.42 6.55 -7.52
CA LEU A 18 1.13 6.26 -6.12
C LEU A 18 2.39 5.81 -5.38
N CYS A 19 3.18 4.93 -5.98
CA CYS A 19 4.44 4.48 -5.38
C CYS A 19 5.41 5.65 -5.18
N LEU A 20 5.46 6.59 -6.13
CA LEU A 20 6.28 7.79 -5.97
C LEU A 20 5.81 8.62 -4.77
N GLY A 21 4.50 8.78 -4.62
CA GLY A 21 3.94 9.49 -3.47
C GLY A 21 4.26 8.80 -2.15
N LEU A 22 4.14 7.48 -2.12
CA LEU A 22 4.47 6.69 -0.94
C LEU A 22 5.95 6.79 -0.59
N ALA A 23 6.81 6.76 -1.61
CA ALA A 23 8.26 6.83 -1.40
C ALA A 23 8.69 8.17 -0.77
N ARG A 24 7.91 9.21 -0.96
CA ARG A 24 8.20 10.52 -0.39
C ARG A 24 7.75 10.63 1.07
N SER A 25 6.95 9.69 1.54
CA SER A 25 6.46 9.73 2.90
C SER A 25 7.49 9.18 3.87
N ALA A 26 7.79 9.93 4.91
CA ALA A 26 8.71 9.48 5.95
C ALA A 26 8.15 8.29 6.74
N SER A 27 6.83 8.07 6.66
CA SER A 27 6.17 6.98 7.36
C SER A 27 6.29 5.64 6.65
N VAL A 28 6.71 5.64 5.37
CA VAL A 28 6.80 4.42 4.56
C VAL A 28 8.25 3.98 4.44
N GLY A 29 8.52 2.72 4.80
CA GLY A 29 9.86 2.16 4.71
C GLY A 29 10.05 1.24 3.53
N GLU A 30 9.05 0.39 3.24
CA GLU A 30 9.13 -0.55 2.13
C GLU A 30 7.89 -0.44 1.26
N ILE A 31 8.08 -0.48 -0.05
CA ILE A 31 7.00 -0.45 -1.02
C ILE A 31 7.12 -1.68 -1.91
N HIS A 32 6.02 -2.44 -1.99
CA HIS A 32 5.90 -3.58 -2.88
C HIS A 32 4.77 -3.31 -3.85
N CYS A 33 4.88 -3.83 -5.05
CA CYS A 33 3.84 -3.64 -6.07
C CYS A 33 3.56 -4.97 -6.76
N ALA A 34 2.30 -5.25 -7.04
CA ALA A 34 1.91 -6.50 -7.67
C ALA A 34 0.85 -6.22 -8.75
N PRO A 35 1.13 -6.46 -10.01
CA PRO A 35 2.39 -6.95 -10.57
C PRO A 35 3.46 -5.87 -10.74
N GLY A 36 3.08 -4.59 -10.74
CA GLY A 36 4.00 -3.50 -10.99
C GLY A 36 4.33 -3.34 -12.47
N ASN A 37 5.29 -2.47 -12.75
CA ASN A 37 5.77 -2.21 -14.10
C ASN A 37 7.23 -1.77 -14.04
N ALA A 38 7.80 -1.38 -15.20
CA ALA A 38 9.20 -0.96 -15.25
C ALA A 38 9.47 0.28 -14.38
N GLY A 39 8.51 1.21 -14.32
CA GLY A 39 8.66 2.40 -13.49
C GLY A 39 8.63 2.07 -12.01
N THR A 40 7.72 1.19 -11.58
CA THR A 40 7.63 0.82 -10.17
C THR A 40 8.83 0.00 -9.71
N SER A 41 9.51 -0.71 -10.62
CA SER A 41 10.67 -1.52 -10.25
C SER A 41 11.84 -0.66 -9.77
N GLU A 42 11.85 0.62 -10.06
CA GLU A 42 12.91 1.54 -9.63
C GLU A 42 12.72 2.01 -8.19
N ILE A 43 11.49 2.00 -7.69
CA ILE A 43 11.16 2.55 -6.38
C ILE A 43 10.46 1.55 -5.45
N ALA A 44 10.08 0.40 -5.98
CA ALA A 44 9.37 -0.64 -5.25
C ALA A 44 9.86 -1.99 -5.70
N THR A 45 9.50 -3.04 -4.95
CA THR A 45 9.77 -4.41 -5.36
C THR A 45 8.52 -4.96 -6.03
N ASN A 46 8.64 -5.35 -7.29
CA ASN A 46 7.51 -5.92 -8.04
C ASN A 46 7.38 -7.41 -7.75
N HIS A 47 6.13 -7.88 -7.67
CA HIS A 47 5.83 -9.29 -7.43
C HIS A 47 4.77 -9.77 -8.39
N ALA A 48 4.96 -10.96 -8.95
CA ALA A 48 3.96 -11.58 -9.81
C ALA A 48 2.89 -12.25 -8.96
N PHE A 49 1.68 -12.32 -9.49
CA PHE A 49 0.59 -13.06 -8.86
C PHE A 49 -0.37 -13.55 -9.93
N SER A 50 -1.15 -14.58 -9.61
CA SER A 50 -2.14 -15.15 -10.52
C SER A 50 -3.58 -14.83 -10.12
N ASP A 51 -3.86 -14.83 -8.81
CA ASP A 51 -5.23 -14.63 -8.33
C ASP A 51 -5.23 -13.93 -6.94
N VAL A 52 -6.41 -13.75 -6.39
CA VAL A 52 -6.59 -13.08 -5.10
C VAL A 52 -5.86 -13.84 -3.98
N SER A 53 -5.88 -15.17 -4.02
CA SER A 53 -5.19 -15.96 -3.02
C SER A 53 -3.69 -15.67 -2.99
N ASP A 54 -3.10 -15.51 -4.17
CA ASP A 54 -1.69 -15.17 -4.27
C ASP A 54 -1.38 -13.81 -3.64
N LEU A 55 -2.26 -12.83 -3.88
CA LEU A 55 -2.10 -11.50 -3.29
C LEU A 55 -2.18 -11.53 -1.78
N ILE A 56 -3.14 -12.28 -1.24
CA ILE A 56 -3.31 -12.41 0.19
C ILE A 56 -2.09 -13.08 0.82
N HIS A 57 -1.61 -14.14 0.19
CA HIS A 57 -0.44 -14.87 0.64
C HIS A 57 0.80 -13.97 0.62
N LEU A 58 0.94 -13.18 -0.44
CA LEU A 58 2.03 -12.24 -0.59
C LEU A 58 2.00 -11.18 0.51
N ALA A 59 0.83 -10.60 0.77
CA ALA A 59 0.68 -9.60 1.83
C ALA A 59 1.06 -10.17 3.19
N PHE A 60 0.68 -11.41 3.45
CA PHE A 60 1.01 -12.08 4.69
C PHE A 60 2.51 -12.35 4.79
N GLN A 61 3.12 -12.88 3.73
CA GLN A 61 4.55 -13.18 3.70
C GLN A 61 5.41 -11.94 3.87
N LEU A 62 5.02 -10.85 3.23
CA LEU A 62 5.74 -9.59 3.30
C LEU A 62 5.48 -8.84 4.61
N GLN A 63 4.49 -9.27 5.37
CA GLN A 63 4.09 -8.62 6.61
C GLN A 63 3.79 -7.14 6.41
N VAL A 64 3.04 -6.85 5.35
CA VAL A 64 2.70 -5.46 5.04
C VAL A 64 1.75 -4.88 6.09
N ASP A 65 1.86 -3.60 6.33
CA ASP A 65 0.99 -2.90 7.27
C ASP A 65 -0.36 -2.57 6.65
N PHE A 66 -0.39 -2.33 5.35
CA PHE A 66 -1.65 -2.16 4.61
C PHE A 66 -1.44 -2.42 3.12
N VAL A 67 -2.56 -2.57 2.42
CA VAL A 67 -2.60 -2.82 0.99
C VAL A 67 -3.36 -1.69 0.32
N VAL A 68 -2.91 -1.26 -0.85
CA VAL A 68 -3.59 -0.24 -1.66
C VAL A 68 -4.06 -0.89 -2.95
N ALA A 69 -5.36 -0.79 -3.24
CA ALA A 69 -5.94 -1.33 -4.47
C ALA A 69 -6.90 -0.33 -5.05
N GLY A 70 -6.81 -0.09 -6.37
CA GLY A 70 -7.70 0.83 -7.06
C GLY A 70 -9.14 0.31 -7.12
N PRO A 71 -10.13 1.20 -7.18
CA PRO A 71 -11.53 0.78 -7.20
C PRO A 71 -11.93 0.03 -8.46
N GLU A 72 -11.21 0.21 -9.55
CA GLU A 72 -11.46 -0.52 -10.80
C GLU A 72 -10.87 -1.92 -10.80
N ALA A 73 -10.10 -2.29 -9.78
CA ALA A 73 -9.59 -3.65 -9.69
C ALA A 73 -10.74 -4.61 -9.37
N PRO A 74 -11.01 -5.60 -10.23
CA PRO A 74 -12.14 -6.50 -10.00
C PRO A 74 -12.01 -7.32 -8.71
N LEU A 75 -10.83 -7.36 -8.16
CA LEU A 75 -10.50 -8.15 -6.98
C LEU A 75 -10.68 -7.37 -5.67
N CYS A 76 -10.96 -6.07 -5.76
CA CYS A 76 -10.88 -5.18 -4.62
C CYS A 76 -11.77 -5.60 -3.44
N GLU A 77 -13.03 -5.94 -3.71
CA GLU A 77 -13.97 -6.30 -2.64
C GLU A 77 -13.56 -7.59 -1.93
N GLY A 78 -13.27 -8.63 -2.70
CA GLY A 78 -12.85 -9.89 -2.10
C GLY A 78 -11.52 -9.80 -1.40
N LEU A 79 -10.61 -9.04 -1.99
CA LEU A 79 -9.29 -8.82 -1.42
C LEU A 79 -9.38 -8.11 -0.06
N ALA A 80 -10.16 -7.03 0.01
CA ALA A 80 -10.30 -6.26 1.23
C ALA A 80 -10.88 -7.09 2.37
N ASP A 81 -11.92 -7.90 2.07
CA ASP A 81 -12.55 -8.75 3.06
C ASP A 81 -11.59 -9.80 3.61
N GLN A 82 -10.84 -10.44 2.74
CA GLN A 82 -9.87 -11.46 3.14
C GLN A 82 -8.74 -10.87 3.97
N LEU A 83 -8.24 -9.72 3.56
CA LEU A 83 -7.16 -9.05 4.28
C LEU A 83 -7.63 -8.57 5.66
N ALA A 84 -8.88 -8.12 5.75
CA ALA A 84 -9.44 -7.68 7.03
C ALA A 84 -9.45 -8.82 8.06
N LYS A 85 -9.64 -10.05 7.61
CA LYS A 85 -9.60 -11.22 8.49
C LYS A 85 -8.20 -11.46 9.06
N MET A 86 -7.18 -10.89 8.43
CA MET A 86 -5.79 -11.00 8.85
C MET A 86 -5.29 -9.71 9.50
N ASP A 87 -6.21 -8.80 9.81
CA ASP A 87 -5.90 -7.49 10.39
C ASP A 87 -5.02 -6.63 9.48
N ILE A 88 -5.15 -6.81 8.16
CA ILE A 88 -4.44 -6.00 7.18
C ILE A 88 -5.46 -5.08 6.50
N PRO A 89 -5.42 -3.76 6.75
CA PRO A 89 -6.34 -2.83 6.08
C PRO A 89 -6.07 -2.75 4.58
N CYS A 90 -7.13 -2.54 3.80
CA CYS A 90 -7.02 -2.31 2.37
C CYS A 90 -7.69 -0.99 2.04
N PHE A 91 -6.96 -0.10 1.40
CA PHE A 91 -7.45 1.24 1.06
C PHE A 91 -7.41 1.47 -0.44
N GLY A 92 -8.28 2.36 -0.92
CA GLY A 92 -8.10 2.93 -2.25
C GLY A 92 -6.93 3.91 -2.26
N PRO A 93 -6.43 4.31 -3.44
CA PRO A 93 -5.25 5.19 -3.52
C PRO A 93 -5.41 6.52 -2.80
N VAL A 94 -6.55 7.17 -2.95
CA VAL A 94 -6.78 8.47 -2.31
C VAL A 94 -6.86 8.33 -0.81
N ALA A 95 -7.57 7.31 -0.33
CA ALA A 95 -7.71 7.06 1.11
C ALA A 95 -6.36 6.70 1.75
N ALA A 96 -5.54 5.94 1.02
CA ALA A 96 -4.21 5.56 1.52
C ALA A 96 -3.32 6.78 1.74
N LEU A 97 -3.29 7.69 0.75
CA LEU A 97 -2.48 8.91 0.87
C LEU A 97 -3.02 9.84 1.95
N ALA A 98 -4.35 9.98 2.02
CA ALA A 98 -4.98 10.80 3.05
C ALA A 98 -4.67 10.28 4.45
N ARG A 99 -4.66 8.95 4.62
CA ARG A 99 -4.35 8.35 5.92
C ARG A 99 -2.92 8.66 6.34
N LEU A 100 -1.98 8.60 5.41
CA LEU A 100 -0.59 8.91 5.71
C LEU A 100 -0.42 10.38 6.10
N GLU A 101 -1.06 11.28 5.35
CA GLU A 101 -1.03 12.70 5.66
C GLU A 101 -1.74 13.01 6.98
N GLY A 102 -2.87 12.35 7.21
CA GLY A 102 -3.61 12.49 8.46
C GLY A 102 -2.78 12.09 9.67
N SER A 103 -2.08 10.97 9.57
CA SER A 103 -1.20 10.50 10.64
C SER A 103 -0.06 11.50 10.90
N LYS A 104 0.49 12.05 9.82
CA LYS A 104 1.56 13.02 9.93
C LYS A 104 1.07 14.31 10.59
N LEU A 105 -0.10 14.78 10.18
CA LEU A 105 -0.70 15.97 10.77
C LEU A 105 -1.05 15.76 12.24
N HIS A 106 -1.58 14.60 12.55
CA HIS A 106 -1.92 14.27 13.93
C HIS A 106 -0.67 14.28 14.81
N ALA A 107 0.42 13.71 14.34
CA ALA A 107 1.67 13.72 15.08
C ALA A 107 2.17 15.14 15.33
N LYS A 108 2.07 16.00 14.32
CA LYS A 108 2.45 17.41 14.46
C LYS A 108 1.59 18.13 15.49
N GLN A 109 0.29 17.87 15.47
CA GLN A 109 -0.62 18.50 16.40
C GLN A 109 -0.32 18.08 17.84
N VAL A 110 -0.07 16.82 18.04
CA VAL A 110 0.28 16.31 19.37
C VAL A 110 1.57 16.97 19.87
N MET A 111 2.56 17.09 19.01
CA MET A 111 3.81 17.74 19.36
C MET A 111 3.63 19.20 19.69
N LYS A 112 2.75 19.90 18.99
CA LYS A 112 2.47 21.31 19.26
C LYS A 112 1.73 21.52 20.58
N GLN A 113 0.86 20.61 20.92
CA GLN A 113 0.08 20.69 22.15
C GLN A 113 0.90 20.38 23.39
N ASN A 114 1.96 19.69 23.21
CA ASN A 114 2.87 19.32 24.29
C ASN A 114 4.03 20.29 24.41
#